data_6b2f21507e8164017a06f642e37ea568
#
_entry.id   6b2f21507e8164017a06f642e37ea568
#
_cell.length_a   1.000
_cell.length_b   1.000
_cell.length_c   1.000
_cell.angle_alpha   90.00
_cell.angle_beta   90.00
_cell.angle_gamma   90.00
#
_symmetry.space_group_name_H-M   'P 1'
#
loop_
_entity.id
_entity.type
_entity.pdbx_description
1 polymer ?
#
loop_
_entity_poly.entity_id
_entity_poly.type
_entity_poly.pdbx_seq_one_letter_code
_entity_poly.pdbx_strand_id
1 'polypeptide(L)'
;MPELNRVDIDTFRQQAKHPVVLMLDNVRSLQNVGAMFRTADAFGIESLALCGITGCPPHRELHNAALGAEDSVAWHYFASAEEALTQFRAQGYKILVLEQCEGSVLLHQVARNITEKWVLVVGNEVEGVTQSVASAADLCVEIPQCGTKHSLNVATAAGILLWEWLRGAW
;
A
#
# COMPACT_ATOMS: atom_id res chain seq x y z
N MET A 1 -24.21 -13.48 13.20
CA MET A 1 -24.23 -12.63 12.00
C MET A 1 -24.35 -13.56 10.81
N PRO A 2 -25.23 -13.28 9.83
CA PRO A 2 -25.22 -14.07 8.60
C PRO A 2 -23.82 -13.97 8.00
N GLU A 3 -23.27 -15.12 7.56
CA GLU A 3 -22.02 -15.13 6.82
C GLU A 3 -22.21 -14.24 5.59
N LEU A 4 -21.53 -13.09 5.58
CA LEU A 4 -21.32 -12.32 4.38
C LEU A 4 -20.68 -13.30 3.37
N ASN A 5 -21.18 -13.36 2.12
CA ASN A 5 -20.65 -14.22 1.05
C ASN A 5 -19.15 -13.91 0.83
N ARG A 6 -18.31 -14.43 1.71
CA ARG A 6 -16.86 -14.32 1.58
C ARG A 6 -16.42 -15.38 0.58
N VAL A 7 -15.68 -14.94 -0.41
CA VAL A 7 -15.02 -15.86 -1.35
C VAL A 7 -13.91 -16.63 -0.63
N ASP A 8 -13.68 -17.87 -1.00
CA ASP A 8 -12.52 -18.63 -0.54
C ASP A 8 -11.21 -18.09 -1.16
N ILE A 9 -10.06 -18.48 -0.58
CA ILE A 9 -8.74 -17.98 -0.98
C ILE A 9 -8.45 -18.27 -2.46
N ASP A 10 -8.80 -19.46 -2.95
CA ASP A 10 -8.49 -19.85 -4.33
C ASP A 10 -9.31 -19.03 -5.32
N THR A 11 -10.60 -18.84 -5.04
CA THR A 11 -11.48 -17.96 -5.81
C THR A 11 -10.95 -16.52 -5.78
N PHE A 12 -10.57 -16.01 -4.59
CA PHE A 12 -10.01 -14.65 -4.47
C PHE A 12 -8.74 -14.49 -5.30
N ARG A 13 -7.81 -15.45 -5.28
CA ARG A 13 -6.57 -15.40 -6.08
C ARG A 13 -6.82 -15.37 -7.59
N GLN A 14 -7.90 -16.01 -8.06
CA GLN A 14 -8.25 -16.08 -9.48
C GLN A 14 -9.05 -14.86 -9.97
N GLN A 15 -9.65 -14.09 -9.09
CA GLN A 15 -10.38 -12.88 -9.45
C GLN A 15 -9.45 -11.83 -10.06
N ALA A 16 -9.99 -11.05 -11.01
CA ALA A 16 -9.31 -9.85 -11.50
C ALA A 16 -9.05 -8.88 -10.33
N LYS A 17 -7.83 -8.36 -10.26
CA LYS A 17 -7.41 -7.40 -9.25
C LYS A 17 -7.36 -6.00 -9.83
N HIS A 18 -7.51 -5.00 -8.95
CA HIS A 18 -7.18 -3.62 -9.33
C HIS A 18 -5.67 -3.52 -9.61
N PRO A 19 -5.26 -2.85 -10.71
CA PRO A 19 -3.84 -2.76 -11.10
C PRO A 19 -3.08 -1.79 -10.18
N VAL A 20 -3.12 -2.07 -8.91
CA VAL A 20 -2.53 -1.28 -7.82
C VAL A 20 -1.64 -2.17 -6.98
N VAL A 21 -0.40 -1.73 -6.79
CA VAL A 21 0.55 -2.31 -5.83
C VAL A 21 0.70 -1.36 -4.65
N LEU A 22 0.56 -1.85 -3.43
CA LEU A 22 0.93 -1.08 -2.24
C LEU A 22 2.37 -1.42 -1.84
N MET A 23 3.26 -0.43 -1.93
CA MET A 23 4.67 -0.57 -1.56
C MET A 23 4.90 -0.06 -0.15
N LEU A 24 5.55 -0.88 0.66
CA LEU A 24 5.93 -0.61 2.04
C LEU A 24 7.43 -0.35 2.09
N ASP A 25 7.82 0.91 2.16
CA ASP A 25 9.21 1.35 2.20
C ASP A 25 9.72 1.37 3.64
N ASN A 26 10.48 0.33 4.03
CA ASN A 26 11.09 0.20 5.35
C ASN A 26 10.08 0.26 6.53
N VAL A 27 8.88 -0.28 6.37
CA VAL A 27 7.88 -0.33 7.45
C VAL A 27 8.33 -1.32 8.53
N ARG A 28 8.51 -0.82 9.77
CA ARG A 28 9.12 -1.60 10.87
C ARG A 28 8.13 -2.48 11.61
N SER A 29 6.91 -2.01 11.80
CA SER A 29 5.92 -2.68 12.62
C SER A 29 5.26 -3.83 11.85
N LEU A 30 5.47 -5.06 12.30
CA LEU A 30 4.81 -6.25 11.79
C LEU A 30 3.28 -6.19 11.90
N GLN A 31 2.78 -5.50 12.93
CA GLN A 31 1.34 -5.27 13.09
C GLN A 31 0.81 -4.35 11.99
N ASN A 32 1.55 -3.29 11.63
CA ASN A 32 1.18 -2.41 10.52
C ASN A 32 1.23 -3.18 9.19
N VAL A 33 2.28 -3.98 8.95
CA VAL A 33 2.38 -4.82 7.74
C VAL A 33 1.19 -5.78 7.65
N GLY A 34 0.87 -6.50 8.73
CA GLY A 34 -0.28 -7.40 8.77
C GLY A 34 -1.62 -6.69 8.53
N ALA A 35 -1.81 -5.51 9.12
CA ALA A 35 -3.00 -4.69 8.88
C ALA A 35 -3.11 -4.26 7.41
N MET A 36 -1.98 -3.95 6.75
CA MET A 36 -1.96 -3.59 5.32
C MET A 36 -2.24 -4.80 4.42
N PHE A 37 -1.84 -6.02 4.79
CA PHE A 37 -2.30 -7.24 4.10
C PHE A 37 -3.83 -7.36 4.12
N ARG A 38 -4.46 -7.15 5.30
CA ARG A 38 -5.94 -7.17 5.41
C ARG A 38 -6.61 -6.08 4.57
N THR A 39 -6.01 -4.90 4.53
CA THR A 39 -6.52 -3.79 3.71
C THR A 39 -6.39 -4.11 2.22
N ALA A 40 -5.27 -4.69 1.81
CA ALA A 40 -5.02 -5.14 0.43
C ALA A 40 -6.03 -6.22 -0.01
N ASP A 41 -6.30 -7.19 0.87
CA ASP A 41 -7.34 -8.21 0.67
C ASP A 41 -8.72 -7.56 0.47
N ALA A 42 -9.11 -6.69 1.41
CA ALA A 42 -10.42 -6.04 1.41
C ALA A 42 -10.68 -5.20 0.15
N PHE A 43 -9.64 -4.58 -0.41
CA PHE A 43 -9.73 -3.75 -1.61
C PHE A 43 -9.38 -4.49 -2.91
N GLY A 44 -8.98 -5.75 -2.85
CA GLY A 44 -8.67 -6.56 -4.03
C GLY A 44 -7.58 -5.97 -4.91
N ILE A 45 -6.55 -5.36 -4.31
CA ILE A 45 -5.40 -4.84 -5.06
C ILE A 45 -4.50 -5.99 -5.55
N GLU A 46 -3.66 -5.69 -6.52
CA GLU A 46 -2.83 -6.69 -7.20
C GLU A 46 -1.84 -7.37 -6.25
N SER A 47 -1.07 -6.59 -5.49
CA SER A 47 -0.05 -7.15 -4.59
C SER A 47 0.48 -6.12 -3.58
N LEU A 48 1.30 -6.63 -2.64
CA LEU A 48 2.18 -5.83 -1.79
C LEU A 48 3.63 -5.95 -2.25
N ALA A 49 4.37 -4.84 -2.23
CA ALA A 49 5.82 -4.80 -2.36
C ALA A 49 6.45 -4.48 -1.00
N LEU A 50 7.15 -5.44 -0.41
CA LEU A 50 7.76 -5.34 0.91
C LEU A 50 9.24 -5.01 0.72
N CYS A 51 9.67 -3.78 1.10
CA CYS A 51 11.00 -3.28 0.77
C CYS A 51 11.89 -3.09 2.01
N GLY A 52 13.16 -3.40 1.85
CA GLY A 52 14.18 -3.15 2.87
C GLY A 52 13.95 -3.93 4.15
N ILE A 53 13.81 -3.23 5.28
CA ILE A 53 13.59 -3.84 6.61
C ILE A 53 12.15 -4.26 6.87
N THR A 54 11.24 -4.07 5.92
CA THR A 54 9.84 -4.48 6.06
C THR A 54 9.74 -5.98 6.28
N GLY A 55 9.09 -6.37 7.38
CA GLY A 55 8.93 -7.79 7.71
C GLY A 55 8.04 -8.53 6.71
N CYS A 56 8.41 -9.78 6.43
CA CYS A 56 7.74 -10.64 5.46
C CYS A 56 7.10 -11.86 6.13
N PRO A 57 6.04 -12.44 5.54
CA PRO A 57 5.60 -13.79 5.93
C PRO A 57 6.70 -14.85 5.70
N PRO A 58 6.74 -15.93 6.52
CA PRO A 58 5.88 -16.17 7.68
C PRO A 58 6.43 -15.50 8.94
N HIS A 59 5.60 -14.77 9.66
CA HIS A 59 5.94 -14.22 10.96
C HIS A 59 4.71 -14.17 11.86
N ARG A 60 4.83 -14.64 13.13
CA ARG A 60 3.68 -14.81 14.05
C ARG A 60 2.91 -13.50 14.30
N GLU A 61 3.61 -12.39 14.55
CA GLU A 61 2.94 -11.11 14.81
C GLU A 61 2.25 -10.56 13.56
N LEU A 62 2.87 -10.72 12.40
CA LEU A 62 2.27 -10.35 11.13
C LEU A 62 1.00 -11.18 10.89
N HIS A 63 1.07 -12.51 11.05
CA HIS A 63 -0.07 -13.41 10.90
C HIS A 63 -1.24 -13.03 11.82
N ASN A 64 -0.94 -12.73 13.09
CA ASN A 64 -1.98 -12.32 14.04
C ASN A 64 -2.71 -11.03 13.61
N ALA A 65 -2.01 -10.11 12.98
CA ALA A 65 -2.59 -8.86 12.47
C ALA A 65 -3.27 -9.04 11.10
N ALA A 66 -2.70 -9.86 10.23
CA ALA A 66 -3.20 -10.13 8.88
C ALA A 66 -4.44 -11.04 8.88
N LEU A 67 -4.58 -11.91 9.90
CA LEU A 67 -5.70 -12.88 10.02
C LEU A 67 -5.83 -13.79 8.78
N GLY A 68 -4.71 -14.20 8.18
CA GLY A 68 -4.66 -15.06 7.00
C GLY A 68 -4.68 -14.33 5.65
N ALA A 69 -4.78 -12.98 5.65
CA ALA A 69 -4.74 -12.22 4.39
C ALA A 69 -3.40 -12.34 3.66
N GLU A 70 -2.32 -12.66 4.37
CA GLU A 70 -1.01 -12.93 3.78
C GLU A 70 -0.99 -14.20 2.91
N ASP A 71 -1.96 -15.08 3.08
CA ASP A 71 -2.14 -16.26 2.25
C ASP A 71 -2.97 -15.98 1.00
N SER A 72 -3.82 -14.96 1.00
CA SER A 72 -4.70 -14.61 -0.12
C SER A 72 -4.11 -13.53 -1.04
N VAL A 73 -3.41 -12.55 -0.50
CA VAL A 73 -2.82 -11.43 -1.23
C VAL A 73 -1.43 -11.79 -1.74
N ALA A 74 -1.17 -11.56 -3.03
CA ALA A 74 0.18 -11.70 -3.60
C ALA A 74 1.13 -10.66 -2.98
N TRP A 75 2.37 -11.05 -2.75
CA TRP A 75 3.39 -10.14 -2.25
C TRP A 75 4.78 -10.51 -2.78
N HIS A 76 5.67 -9.52 -2.85
CA HIS A 76 7.05 -9.66 -3.28
C HIS A 76 7.97 -8.89 -2.34
N TYR A 77 9.13 -9.47 -2.04
CA TYR A 77 10.18 -8.79 -1.31
C TYR A 77 11.22 -8.19 -2.24
N PHE A 78 11.69 -6.99 -1.91
CA PHE A 78 12.77 -6.28 -2.58
C PHE A 78 13.80 -5.81 -1.56
N ALA A 79 15.08 -5.90 -1.92
CA ALA A 79 16.17 -5.47 -1.02
C ALA A 79 16.13 -3.96 -0.73
N SER A 80 15.57 -3.16 -1.66
CA SER A 80 15.31 -1.74 -1.46
C SER A 80 14.07 -1.28 -2.23
N ALA A 81 13.53 -0.13 -1.86
CA ALA A 81 12.41 0.47 -2.56
C ALA A 81 12.82 0.94 -3.97
N GLU A 82 14.06 1.39 -4.18
CA GLU A 82 14.59 1.79 -5.47
C GLU A 82 14.64 0.62 -6.47
N GLU A 83 15.02 -0.57 -5.99
CA GLU A 83 14.98 -1.78 -6.81
C GLU A 83 13.55 -2.08 -7.25
N ALA A 84 12.60 -2.05 -6.31
CA ALA A 84 11.18 -2.26 -6.60
C ALA A 84 10.65 -1.24 -7.61
N LEU A 85 10.93 0.06 -7.42
CA LEU A 85 10.53 1.11 -8.36
C LEU A 85 11.05 0.87 -9.78
N THR A 86 12.32 0.46 -9.90
CA THR A 86 12.94 0.17 -11.20
C THR A 86 12.18 -0.94 -11.92
N GLN A 87 11.84 -2.01 -11.20
CA GLN A 87 11.10 -3.15 -11.78
C GLN A 87 9.67 -2.78 -12.16
N PHE A 88 8.94 -2.04 -11.30
CA PHE A 88 7.56 -1.63 -11.59
C PHE A 88 7.49 -0.61 -12.74
N ARG A 89 8.42 0.34 -12.82
CA ARG A 89 8.49 1.27 -13.95
C ARG A 89 8.71 0.55 -15.28
N ALA A 90 9.57 -0.47 -15.31
CA ALA A 90 9.78 -1.30 -16.49
C ALA A 90 8.51 -2.05 -16.93
N GLN A 91 7.58 -2.29 -16.00
CA GLN A 91 6.26 -2.91 -16.25
C GLN A 91 5.15 -1.89 -16.55
N GLY A 92 5.49 -0.60 -16.63
CA GLY A 92 4.55 0.49 -16.96
C GLY A 92 3.74 1.04 -15.80
N TYR A 93 4.17 0.80 -14.54
CA TYR A 93 3.54 1.43 -13.38
C TYR A 93 3.99 2.88 -13.21
N LYS A 94 3.04 3.73 -12.85
CA LYS A 94 3.28 5.06 -12.29
C LYS A 94 3.47 4.95 -10.78
N ILE A 95 4.18 5.90 -10.19
CA ILE A 95 4.54 5.91 -8.78
C ILE A 95 3.86 7.07 -8.07
N LEU A 96 3.07 6.76 -7.05
CA LEU A 96 2.51 7.73 -6.13
C LEU A 96 3.12 7.52 -4.76
N VAL A 97 3.60 8.60 -4.14
CA VAL A 97 4.10 8.60 -2.77
C VAL A 97 3.11 9.31 -1.86
N LEU A 98 2.75 8.67 -0.75
CA LEU A 98 1.97 9.28 0.33
C LEU A 98 2.93 9.84 1.37
N GLU A 99 3.21 11.14 1.28
CA GLU A 99 4.12 11.83 2.20
C GLU A 99 3.81 13.34 2.23
N GLN A 100 4.08 13.98 3.36
CA GLN A 100 4.05 15.44 3.46
C GLN A 100 5.38 16.00 2.96
N CYS A 101 5.42 16.44 1.72
CA CYS A 101 6.61 17.00 1.10
C CYS A 101 6.31 18.27 0.33
N GLU A 102 7.35 19.06 0.02
CA GLU A 102 7.19 20.26 -0.81
C GLU A 102 6.61 19.87 -2.18
N GLY A 103 5.51 20.55 -2.55
CA GLY A 103 4.82 20.28 -3.82
C GLY A 103 3.83 19.10 -3.77
N SER A 104 3.56 18.51 -2.59
CA SER A 104 2.49 17.53 -2.46
C SER A 104 1.12 18.11 -2.77
N VAL A 105 0.23 17.28 -3.31
CA VAL A 105 -1.18 17.63 -3.57
C VAL A 105 -2.07 16.92 -2.57
N LEU A 106 -3.19 17.54 -2.20
CA LEU A 106 -4.15 16.88 -1.31
C LEU A 106 -4.76 15.66 -1.99
N LEU A 107 -4.73 14.51 -1.33
CA LEU A 107 -5.16 13.21 -1.87
C LEU A 107 -6.54 13.28 -2.54
N HIS A 108 -7.51 13.96 -1.91
CA HIS A 108 -8.88 14.08 -2.42
C HIS A 108 -9.03 14.98 -3.66
N GLN A 109 -7.99 15.73 -4.04
CA GLN A 109 -7.97 16.60 -5.22
C GLN A 109 -7.35 15.93 -6.44
N VAL A 110 -6.77 14.74 -6.28
CA VAL A 110 -6.12 14.02 -7.37
C VAL A 110 -7.16 13.45 -8.34
N ALA A 111 -7.00 13.76 -9.61
CA ALA A 111 -7.72 13.08 -10.69
C ALA A 111 -7.14 11.66 -10.85
N ARG A 112 -7.99 10.65 -10.74
CA ARG A 112 -7.59 9.23 -10.75
C ARG A 112 -8.10 8.54 -12.01
N ASN A 113 -7.27 7.63 -12.50
CA ASN A 113 -7.71 6.64 -13.46
C ASN A 113 -7.47 5.23 -12.88
N ILE A 114 -8.54 4.57 -12.47
CA ILE A 114 -8.50 3.26 -11.81
C ILE A 114 -8.07 2.12 -12.74
N THR A 115 -7.98 2.36 -14.04
CA THR A 115 -7.51 1.37 -15.04
C THR A 115 -6.00 1.45 -15.29
N GLU A 116 -5.35 2.52 -14.83
CA GLU A 116 -3.90 2.66 -14.92
C GLU A 116 -3.20 1.88 -13.82
N LYS A 117 -1.98 1.44 -14.14
CA LYS A 117 -1.11 0.74 -13.19
C LYS A 117 -0.42 1.72 -12.26
N TRP A 118 -0.61 1.55 -10.95
CA TRP A 118 -0.01 2.39 -9.95
C TRP A 118 0.68 1.61 -8.84
N VAL A 119 1.85 2.08 -8.43
CA VAL A 119 2.46 1.75 -7.15
C VAL A 119 2.17 2.87 -6.19
N LEU A 120 1.48 2.57 -5.09
CA LEU A 120 1.19 3.49 -4.00
C LEU A 120 2.19 3.22 -2.87
N VAL A 121 3.05 4.18 -2.57
CA VAL A 121 4.14 4.02 -1.62
C VAL A 121 3.79 4.65 -0.28
N VAL A 122 3.97 3.88 0.79
CA VAL A 122 3.93 4.36 2.18
C VAL A 122 5.27 4.07 2.85
N GLY A 123 5.71 4.96 3.72
CA GLY A 123 7.04 4.92 4.30
C GLY A 123 7.12 4.43 5.74
N ASN A 124 8.33 4.48 6.26
CA ASN A 124 8.70 4.17 7.63
C ASN A 124 7.92 5.06 8.62
N GLU A 125 7.58 4.51 9.79
CA GLU A 125 6.78 5.19 10.82
C GLU A 125 7.48 6.41 11.44
N VAL A 126 8.78 6.51 11.30
CA VAL A 126 9.59 7.61 11.88
C VAL A 126 10.21 8.48 10.79
N GLU A 127 10.81 7.86 9.78
CA GLU A 127 11.60 8.52 8.75
C GLU A 127 10.79 8.88 7.50
N GLY A 128 9.55 8.35 7.39
CA GLY A 128 8.73 8.53 6.20
C GLY A 128 9.23 7.72 5.00
N VAL A 129 8.90 8.17 3.80
CA VAL A 129 9.35 7.57 2.54
C VAL A 129 10.79 8.00 2.25
N THR A 130 11.62 7.04 1.83
CA THR A 130 13.02 7.31 1.44
C THR A 130 13.10 8.44 0.41
N GLN A 131 14.01 9.40 0.61
CA GLN A 131 14.09 10.62 -0.21
C GLN A 131 14.29 10.34 -1.71
N SER A 132 15.07 9.32 -2.07
CA SER A 132 15.27 8.90 -3.46
C SER A 132 13.97 8.41 -4.10
N VAL A 133 13.14 7.71 -3.34
CA VAL A 133 11.82 7.22 -3.75
C VAL A 133 10.85 8.39 -3.94
N ALA A 134 10.79 9.30 -2.97
CA ALA A 134 9.96 10.50 -3.07
C ALA A 134 10.34 11.37 -4.27
N SER A 135 11.65 11.55 -4.53
CA SER A 135 12.15 12.31 -5.66
C SER A 135 11.90 11.65 -7.02
N ALA A 136 11.73 10.32 -7.04
CA ALA A 136 11.43 9.56 -8.24
C ALA A 136 9.92 9.42 -8.51
N ALA A 137 9.05 9.90 -7.63
CA ALA A 137 7.60 9.76 -7.77
C ALA A 137 7.04 10.58 -8.94
N ASP A 138 6.01 10.05 -9.59
CA ASP A 138 5.22 10.78 -10.59
C ASP A 138 4.22 11.72 -9.90
N LEU A 139 3.85 11.38 -8.67
CA LEU A 139 2.91 12.15 -7.85
C LEU A 139 3.23 11.98 -6.37
N CYS A 140 3.29 13.10 -5.65
CA CYS A 140 3.35 13.11 -4.19
C CYS A 140 2.02 13.64 -3.65
N VAL A 141 1.41 12.92 -2.73
CA VAL A 141 0.12 13.28 -2.14
C VAL A 141 0.18 13.29 -0.63
N GLU A 142 -0.67 14.11 -0.02
CA GLU A 142 -0.83 14.14 1.42
C GLU A 142 -2.29 14.02 1.85
N ILE A 143 -2.52 13.45 3.02
CA ILE A 143 -3.82 13.43 3.69
C ILE A 143 -3.89 14.69 4.55
N PRO A 144 -4.89 15.57 4.36
CA PRO A 144 -5.03 16.77 5.20
C PRO A 144 -5.27 16.38 6.66
N GLN A 145 -4.56 17.02 7.57
CA GLN A 145 -4.65 16.80 9.00
C GLN A 145 -4.88 18.12 9.73
N CYS A 146 -5.78 18.11 10.73
CA CYS A 146 -6.13 19.29 11.53
C CYS A 146 -5.77 19.10 13.02
N GLY A 147 -5.08 18.03 13.35
CA GLY A 147 -4.74 17.66 14.72
C GLY A 147 -3.39 18.22 15.19
N THR A 148 -3.01 17.87 16.40
CA THR A 148 -1.73 18.26 17.01
C THR A 148 -0.57 17.31 16.67
N LYS A 149 -0.86 16.17 16.06
CA LYS A 149 0.15 15.20 15.64
C LYS A 149 0.55 15.44 14.17
N HIS A 150 1.81 15.15 13.86
CA HIS A 150 2.37 15.41 12.53
C HIS A 150 2.08 14.30 11.52
N SER A 151 1.62 13.12 11.98
CA SER A 151 1.37 11.98 11.11
C SER A 151 0.26 11.07 11.62
N LEU A 152 -0.36 10.34 10.70
CA LEU A 152 -1.23 9.21 10.99
C LEU A 152 -0.40 7.92 11.16
N ASN A 153 -0.97 6.92 11.82
CA ASN A 153 -0.43 5.56 11.74
C ASN A 153 -0.37 5.13 10.27
N VAL A 154 0.74 4.50 9.86
CA VAL A 154 1.01 4.17 8.45
C VAL A 154 -0.03 3.21 7.84
N ALA A 155 -0.52 2.23 8.62
CA ALA A 155 -1.57 1.33 8.13
C ALA A 155 -2.92 2.05 7.98
N THR A 156 -3.22 3.01 8.85
CA THR A 156 -4.39 3.89 8.72
C THR A 156 -4.27 4.76 7.49
N ALA A 157 -3.11 5.39 7.28
CA ALA A 157 -2.85 6.22 6.11
C ALA A 157 -2.95 5.42 4.80
N ALA A 158 -2.40 4.20 4.76
CA ALA A 158 -2.53 3.28 3.63
C ALA A 158 -4.01 2.92 3.34
N GLY A 159 -4.81 2.69 4.40
CA GLY A 159 -6.25 2.41 4.24
C GLY A 159 -7.02 3.60 3.64
N ILE A 160 -6.73 4.82 4.09
CA ILE A 160 -7.34 6.05 3.54
C ILE A 160 -6.90 6.24 2.08
N LEU A 161 -5.62 6.03 1.78
CA LEU A 161 -5.07 6.12 0.42
C LEU A 161 -5.77 5.14 -0.52
N LEU A 162 -5.84 3.87 -0.15
CA LEU A 162 -6.48 2.83 -0.97
C LEU A 162 -7.98 3.07 -1.16
N TRP A 163 -8.68 3.48 -0.10
CA TRP A 163 -10.10 3.84 -0.19
C TRP A 163 -10.32 4.99 -1.18
N GLU A 164 -9.58 6.08 -1.02
CA GLU A 164 -9.73 7.23 -1.91
C GLU A 164 -9.30 6.89 -3.33
N TRP A 165 -8.23 6.09 -3.49
CA TRP A 165 -7.73 5.70 -4.81
C TRP A 165 -8.72 4.84 -5.60
N LEU A 166 -9.36 3.90 -4.93
CA LEU A 166 -10.29 2.93 -5.54
C LEU A 166 -11.76 3.35 -5.44
N ARG A 167 -12.06 4.48 -4.82
CA ARG A 167 -13.43 4.99 -4.69
C ARG A 167 -14.08 5.13 -6.07
N GLY A 168 -15.17 4.37 -6.30
CA GLY A 168 -15.89 4.30 -7.57
C GLY A 168 -15.45 3.14 -8.49
N ALA A 169 -14.63 2.22 -7.99
CA ALA A 169 -14.24 1.01 -8.71
C ALA A 169 -15.25 -0.15 -8.54
N TRP A 170 -16.23 -0.03 -7.64
CA TRP A 170 -17.30 -0.99 -7.32
C TRP A 170 -18.67 -0.38 -7.41
#